data_7fab2e4ba6dbaf357881be6573693fe9
#
_entry.id   7fab2e4ba6dbaf357881be6573693fe9
#
_cell.length_a   1.000
_cell.length_b   1.000
_cell.length_c   1.000
_cell.angle_alpha   90.00
_cell.angle_beta   90.00
_cell.angle_gamma   90.00
#
_symmetry.space_group_name_H-M   'P 1'
#
loop_
_entity.id
_entity.type
_entity.pdbx_description
1 polymer ?
#
loop_
_entity_poly.entity_id
_entity_poly.type
_entity_poly.pdbx_seq_one_letter_code
_entity_poly.pdbx_strand_id
1 'polypeptide(L)'
;PSGAEKKVFDRFRKSGRPVVLIDRRMENGDCDCVLVDNEGAAQNAVKRLMKKGHKKIGMITGPDNVYTARERQRGYKLALQESSKAQSEQQSDLKDKTDRKDTKLLADGNYTIAGGAKAMRKLYEDNPDMTAVFISNYEMTVGAMMEINDLGIKVPEQLSVIGFDNVDFARAVVPRLSIVTQPTEEIGQAAANLLLSRLEDKDETSDKTSDKTETTETIWLKTGFVEGESVADIS
;
A
#
# COMPACT_ATOMS: atom_id res chain seq x y z
N PRO A 1 1.31 9.36 -12.12
CA PRO A 1 2.29 10.44 -12.29
C PRO A 1 1.58 11.78 -12.39
N SER A 2 2.11 12.81 -11.72
CA SER A 2 1.68 14.20 -11.96
C SER A 2 1.91 14.56 -13.43
N GLY A 3 1.23 15.58 -13.97
CA GLY A 3 1.42 15.99 -15.36
C GLY A 3 2.88 16.33 -15.72
N ALA A 4 3.69 16.72 -14.71
CA ALA A 4 5.13 16.94 -14.86
C ALA A 4 5.90 15.63 -15.05
N GLU A 5 5.57 14.59 -14.28
CA GLU A 5 6.19 13.26 -14.40
C GLU A 5 5.89 12.63 -15.76
N LYS A 6 4.67 12.79 -16.28
CA LYS A 6 4.31 12.32 -17.62
C LYS A 6 5.17 12.97 -18.71
N LYS A 7 5.41 14.28 -18.63
CA LYS A 7 6.26 14.99 -19.60
C LYS A 7 7.71 14.49 -19.59
N VAL A 8 8.27 14.23 -18.40
CA VAL A 8 9.61 13.66 -18.25
C VAL A 8 9.67 12.26 -18.84
N PHE A 9 8.72 11.40 -18.52
CA PHE A 9 8.61 10.07 -19.07
C PHE A 9 8.52 10.07 -20.60
N ASP A 10 7.61 10.86 -21.17
CA ASP A 10 7.44 11.00 -22.63
C ASP A 10 8.72 11.47 -23.33
N ARG A 11 9.53 12.31 -22.67
CA ARG A 11 10.81 12.76 -23.19
C ARG A 11 11.84 11.62 -23.25
N PHE A 12 11.94 10.78 -22.20
CA PHE A 12 12.83 9.62 -22.20
C PHE A 12 12.39 8.59 -23.25
N ARG A 13 11.10 8.29 -23.33
CA ARG A 13 10.55 7.38 -24.33
C ARG A 13 10.83 7.84 -25.77
N LYS A 14 10.65 9.13 -26.06
CA LYS A 14 10.96 9.72 -27.37
C LYS A 14 12.45 9.68 -27.72
N SER A 15 13.34 9.62 -26.73
CA SER A 15 14.78 9.47 -26.97
C SER A 15 15.20 8.04 -27.30
N GLY A 16 14.25 7.09 -27.36
CA GLY A 16 14.52 5.67 -27.58
C GLY A 16 15.29 4.97 -26.46
N ARG A 17 15.43 5.59 -25.29
CA ARG A 17 16.11 4.97 -24.14
C ARG A 17 15.16 4.08 -23.36
N PRO A 18 15.59 2.92 -22.87
CA PRO A 18 14.77 2.07 -22.04
C PRO A 18 14.46 2.76 -20.69
N VAL A 19 13.27 2.51 -20.17
CA VAL A 19 12.81 3.03 -18.88
C VAL A 19 12.16 1.88 -18.12
N VAL A 20 12.57 1.69 -16.88
CA VAL A 20 11.93 0.74 -15.95
C VAL A 20 11.32 1.52 -14.78
N LEU A 21 10.05 1.32 -14.53
CA LEU A 21 9.35 1.92 -13.38
C LEU A 21 9.45 1.01 -12.17
N ILE A 22 9.69 1.61 -11.01
CA ILE A 22 9.73 0.91 -9.71
C ILE A 22 8.56 1.38 -8.87
N ASP A 23 7.80 0.43 -8.31
CA ASP A 23 6.65 0.68 -7.42
C ASP A 23 5.61 1.66 -8.01
N ARG A 24 5.58 1.77 -9.33
CA ARG A 24 4.66 2.63 -10.09
C ARG A 24 4.28 1.96 -11.40
N ARG A 25 3.07 2.22 -11.87
CA ARG A 25 2.58 1.78 -13.17
C ARG A 25 1.97 2.96 -13.93
N MET A 26 2.24 3.01 -15.23
CA MET A 26 1.55 3.92 -16.13
C MET A 26 0.17 3.35 -16.49
N GLU A 27 -0.83 4.23 -16.60
CA GLU A 27 -2.21 3.80 -16.92
C GLU A 27 -2.32 3.06 -18.26
N ASN A 28 -1.44 3.37 -19.23
CA ASN A 28 -1.45 2.77 -20.55
C ASN A 28 -0.57 1.51 -20.67
N GLY A 29 0.11 1.08 -19.62
CA GLY A 29 0.94 -0.14 -19.64
C GLY A 29 2.20 -0.11 -20.50
N ASP A 30 2.59 1.05 -21.03
CA ASP A 30 3.62 1.20 -22.07
C ASP A 30 5.05 1.25 -21.52
N CYS A 31 5.35 0.57 -20.42
CA CYS A 31 6.66 0.63 -19.77
C CYS A 31 6.95 -0.61 -18.94
N ASP A 32 8.21 -1.02 -18.95
CA ASP A 32 8.70 -2.06 -18.04
C ASP A 32 8.53 -1.63 -16.58
N CYS A 33 8.11 -2.56 -15.73
CA CYS A 33 7.81 -2.27 -14.33
C CYS A 33 8.34 -3.37 -13.39
N VAL A 34 8.82 -2.96 -12.22
CA VAL A 34 9.01 -3.87 -11.08
C VAL A 34 8.06 -3.43 -9.97
N LEU A 35 7.15 -4.31 -9.61
CA LEU A 35 6.03 -4.03 -8.71
C LEU A 35 5.96 -5.07 -7.60
N VAL A 36 5.31 -4.69 -6.50
CA VAL A 36 4.84 -5.63 -5.48
C VAL A 36 3.32 -5.76 -5.55
N ASP A 37 2.78 -6.88 -5.06
CA ASP A 37 1.34 -7.07 -4.91
C ASP A 37 0.79 -6.19 -3.79
N ASN A 38 0.57 -4.92 -4.10
CA ASN A 38 0.06 -3.93 -3.16
C ASN A 38 -1.35 -4.25 -2.65
N GLU A 39 -2.20 -4.80 -3.51
CA GLU A 39 -3.57 -5.19 -3.16
C GLU A 39 -3.56 -6.36 -2.18
N GLY A 40 -2.88 -7.46 -2.53
CA GLY A 40 -2.79 -8.63 -1.66
C GLY A 40 -2.05 -8.34 -0.35
N ALA A 41 -1.04 -7.47 -0.37
CA ALA A 41 -0.33 -7.04 0.83
C ALA A 41 -1.25 -6.31 1.82
N ALA A 42 -2.03 -5.33 1.34
CA ALA A 42 -2.99 -4.61 2.17
C ALA A 42 -4.13 -5.53 2.65
N GLN A 43 -4.67 -6.37 1.77
CA GLN A 43 -5.69 -7.35 2.12
C GLN A 43 -5.21 -8.29 3.24
N ASN A 44 -3.98 -8.80 3.14
CA ASN A 44 -3.40 -9.68 4.15
C ASN A 44 -3.16 -8.97 5.48
N ALA A 45 -2.72 -7.70 5.47
CA ALA A 45 -2.56 -6.91 6.69
C ALA A 45 -3.89 -6.74 7.44
N VAL A 46 -4.95 -6.38 6.72
CA VAL A 46 -6.29 -6.22 7.31
C VAL A 46 -6.86 -7.55 7.79
N LYS A 47 -6.69 -8.64 7.04
CA LYS A 47 -7.08 -9.99 7.47
C LYS A 47 -6.38 -10.44 8.76
N ARG A 48 -5.13 -10.01 8.98
CA ARG A 48 -4.43 -10.29 10.26
C ARG A 48 -5.12 -9.60 11.43
N LEU A 49 -5.51 -8.33 11.26
CA LEU A 49 -6.30 -7.62 12.28
C LEU A 49 -7.64 -8.33 12.55
N MET A 50 -8.34 -8.73 11.50
CA MET A 50 -9.61 -9.46 11.64
C MET A 50 -9.46 -10.79 12.38
N LYS A 51 -8.39 -11.54 12.09
CA LYS A 51 -8.08 -12.80 12.78
C LYS A 51 -7.81 -12.62 14.28
N LYS A 52 -7.42 -11.42 14.69
CA LYS A 52 -7.25 -10.99 16.08
C LYS A 52 -8.52 -10.38 16.70
N GLY A 53 -9.67 -10.56 16.06
CA GLY A 53 -10.99 -10.14 16.56
C GLY A 53 -11.40 -8.71 16.19
N HIS A 54 -10.54 -7.91 15.54
CA HIS A 54 -10.88 -6.54 15.17
C HIS A 54 -11.96 -6.49 14.08
N LYS A 55 -13.04 -5.76 14.35
CA LYS A 55 -14.19 -5.59 13.43
C LYS A 55 -14.27 -4.18 12.85
N LYS A 56 -13.89 -3.16 13.64
CA LYS A 56 -13.83 -1.77 13.20
C LYS A 56 -12.37 -1.38 12.98
N ILE A 57 -11.96 -1.46 11.75
CA ILE A 57 -10.57 -1.26 11.31
C ILE A 57 -10.54 -0.02 10.43
N GLY A 58 -9.85 1.03 10.85
CA GLY A 58 -9.60 2.21 10.04
C GLY A 58 -8.46 2.02 9.04
N MET A 59 -8.41 2.87 8.00
CA MET A 59 -7.27 2.94 7.08
C MET A 59 -6.85 4.39 6.85
N ILE A 60 -5.55 4.64 6.97
CA ILE A 60 -4.93 5.86 6.45
C ILE A 60 -4.31 5.54 5.09
N THR A 61 -4.86 6.14 4.04
CA THR A 61 -4.45 5.94 2.64
C THR A 61 -3.71 7.14 2.08
N GLY A 62 -3.05 6.97 0.95
CA GLY A 62 -2.52 8.06 0.16
C GLY A 62 -3.51 8.56 -0.90
N PRO A 63 -3.08 9.54 -1.73
CA PRO A 63 -3.92 10.16 -2.74
C PRO A 63 -4.43 9.17 -3.79
N ASP A 64 -5.68 9.29 -4.20
CA ASP A 64 -6.34 8.40 -5.18
C ASP A 64 -5.70 8.41 -6.57
N ASN A 65 -4.93 9.44 -6.92
CA ASN A 65 -4.20 9.51 -8.18
C ASN A 65 -2.87 8.73 -8.18
N VAL A 66 -2.49 8.13 -7.05
CA VAL A 66 -1.28 7.31 -6.92
C VAL A 66 -1.63 5.84 -7.01
N TYR A 67 -0.94 5.12 -7.89
CA TYR A 67 -1.17 3.69 -8.15
C TYR A 67 -1.15 2.84 -6.87
N THR A 68 -0.09 2.95 -6.06
CA THR A 68 0.07 2.17 -4.84
C THR A 68 -1.02 2.47 -3.79
N ALA A 69 -1.48 3.72 -3.71
CA ALA A 69 -2.57 4.11 -2.82
C ALA A 69 -3.88 3.41 -3.22
N ARG A 70 -4.23 3.44 -4.52
CA ARG A 70 -5.43 2.76 -5.03
C ARG A 70 -5.41 1.27 -4.78
N GLU A 71 -4.29 0.61 -5.07
CA GLU A 71 -4.19 -0.84 -4.90
C GLU A 71 -4.27 -1.23 -3.41
N ARG A 72 -3.55 -0.52 -2.52
CA ARG A 72 -3.63 -0.77 -1.07
C ARG A 72 -5.03 -0.50 -0.52
N GLN A 73 -5.70 0.56 -0.98
CA GLN A 73 -7.09 0.85 -0.61
C GLN A 73 -8.06 -0.23 -1.12
N ARG A 74 -7.82 -0.76 -2.32
CA ARG A 74 -8.61 -1.86 -2.88
C ARG A 74 -8.45 -3.13 -2.06
N GLY A 75 -7.22 -3.48 -1.67
CA GLY A 75 -6.96 -4.62 -0.78
C GLY A 75 -7.66 -4.51 0.57
N TYR A 76 -7.64 -3.33 1.19
CA TYR A 76 -8.40 -3.05 2.40
C TYR A 76 -9.91 -3.30 2.21
N LYS A 77 -10.51 -2.74 1.16
CA LYS A 77 -11.93 -2.92 0.86
C LYS A 77 -12.29 -4.39 0.60
N LEU A 78 -11.45 -5.12 -0.12
CA LEU A 78 -11.65 -6.54 -0.38
C LEU A 78 -11.65 -7.37 0.91
N ALA A 79 -10.74 -7.10 1.84
CA ALA A 79 -10.72 -7.80 3.12
C ALA A 79 -12.03 -7.60 3.90
N LEU A 80 -12.53 -6.36 3.96
CA LEU A 80 -13.81 -6.05 4.63
C LEU A 80 -15.00 -6.75 3.97
N GLN A 81 -15.07 -6.75 2.64
CA GLN A 81 -16.14 -7.39 1.89
C GLN A 81 -16.18 -8.91 2.07
N GLU A 82 -15.04 -9.58 2.07
CA GLU A 82 -14.96 -11.02 2.30
C GLU A 82 -15.45 -11.40 3.71
N SER A 83 -15.10 -10.61 4.72
CA SER A 83 -15.57 -10.82 6.08
C SER A 83 -17.10 -10.66 6.19
N SER A 84 -17.66 -9.67 5.50
CA SER A 84 -19.11 -9.43 5.49
C SER A 84 -19.87 -10.57 4.80
N LYS A 85 -19.31 -11.14 3.71
CA LYS A 85 -19.91 -12.30 3.02
C LYS A 85 -19.89 -13.56 3.89
N ALA A 86 -18.77 -13.86 4.53
CA ALA A 86 -18.66 -15.01 5.43
C ALA A 86 -19.64 -14.94 6.63
N GLN A 87 -19.97 -13.72 7.09
CA GLN A 87 -20.96 -13.50 8.14
C GLN A 87 -22.40 -13.59 7.61
N SER A 88 -22.68 -13.18 6.38
CA SER A 88 -24.02 -13.24 5.76
C SER A 88 -24.42 -14.65 5.33
N GLU A 89 -23.45 -15.52 5.00
CA GLU A 89 -23.70 -16.95 4.74
C GLU A 89 -24.10 -17.71 6.01
N GLN A 90 -23.77 -17.18 7.20
CA GLN A 90 -24.19 -17.74 8.50
C GLN A 90 -25.50 -17.16 9.03
N GLN A 91 -26.00 -16.05 8.46
CA GLN A 91 -27.26 -15.42 8.81
C GLN A 91 -28.03 -15.06 7.54
N SER A 92 -28.99 -15.89 7.18
CA SER A 92 -30.00 -15.54 6.16
C SER A 92 -30.84 -14.37 6.66
N ASP A 93 -30.96 -13.36 5.85
CA ASP A 93 -31.69 -12.09 5.98
C ASP A 93 -30.86 -10.92 6.53
N LEU A 94 -30.33 -10.14 5.56
CA LEU A 94 -30.30 -8.67 5.58
C LEU A 94 -29.53 -8.16 4.35
N LYS A 95 -30.28 -7.88 3.29
CA LYS A 95 -29.79 -7.14 2.12
C LYS A 95 -29.56 -5.68 2.48
N ASP A 96 -28.44 -5.16 1.98
CA ASP A 96 -28.25 -3.76 1.60
C ASP A 96 -27.99 -2.73 2.72
N LYS A 97 -26.69 -2.56 3.07
CA LYS A 97 -26.18 -1.29 3.68
C LYS A 97 -24.66 -1.16 3.73
N THR A 98 -23.87 -1.88 2.93
CA THR A 98 -22.39 -1.91 3.03
C THR A 98 -21.68 -0.64 2.55
N ASP A 99 -22.19 0.09 1.58
CA ASP A 99 -21.46 1.19 0.94
C ASP A 99 -21.35 2.51 1.75
N ARG A 100 -22.21 2.74 2.71
CA ARG A 100 -22.23 4.02 3.47
C ARG A 100 -21.46 4.02 4.79
N LYS A 101 -21.17 2.85 5.36
CA LYS A 101 -20.46 2.75 6.64
C LYS A 101 -18.95 2.74 6.49
N ASP A 102 -18.44 2.21 5.39
CA ASP A 102 -17.00 2.00 5.17
C ASP A 102 -16.22 3.29 4.88
N THR A 103 -16.88 4.32 4.34
CA THR A 103 -16.23 5.61 4.01
C THR A 103 -15.79 6.40 5.25
N LYS A 104 -16.42 6.19 6.41
CA LYS A 104 -16.02 6.86 7.65
C LYS A 104 -14.72 6.31 8.27
N LEU A 105 -14.33 5.09 7.92
CA LEU A 105 -13.12 4.44 8.40
C LEU A 105 -11.92 4.62 7.44
N LEU A 106 -12.04 5.51 6.45
CA LEU A 106 -10.98 5.82 5.49
C LEU A 106 -10.60 7.30 5.58
N ALA A 107 -9.31 7.60 5.73
CA ALA A 107 -8.80 8.97 5.70
C ALA A 107 -7.57 9.07 4.80
N ASP A 108 -7.50 10.16 4.02
CA ASP A 108 -6.33 10.46 3.17
C ASP A 108 -5.28 11.23 3.99
N GLY A 109 -4.08 10.67 4.07
CA GLY A 109 -2.90 11.27 4.70
C GLY A 109 -1.92 11.87 3.70
N ASN A 110 -2.24 11.87 2.41
CA ASN A 110 -1.48 12.52 1.33
C ASN A 110 0.01 12.13 1.30
N TYR A 111 0.36 10.94 1.78
CA TYR A 111 1.74 10.42 1.85
C TYR A 111 2.72 11.38 2.56
N THR A 112 2.27 12.09 3.58
CA THR A 112 3.08 13.00 4.38
C THR A 112 2.94 12.70 5.87
N ILE A 113 3.96 13.05 6.67
CA ILE A 113 3.92 12.93 8.13
C ILE A 113 2.75 13.75 8.70
N ALA A 114 2.64 15.02 8.32
CA ALA A 114 1.56 15.90 8.79
C ALA A 114 0.17 15.40 8.36
N GLY A 115 0.06 14.85 7.16
CA GLY A 115 -1.17 14.25 6.68
C GLY A 115 -1.56 12.99 7.45
N GLY A 116 -0.58 12.14 7.76
CA GLY A 116 -0.78 10.95 8.59
C GLY A 116 -1.29 11.29 9.99
N ALA A 117 -0.69 12.30 10.65
CA ALA A 117 -1.13 12.79 11.96
C ALA A 117 -2.58 13.31 11.89
N LYS A 118 -2.88 14.19 10.93
CA LYS A 118 -4.23 14.74 10.75
C LYS A 118 -5.27 13.65 10.45
N ALA A 119 -4.93 12.68 9.61
CA ALA A 119 -5.80 11.57 9.27
C ALA A 119 -6.07 10.67 10.47
N MET A 120 -5.06 10.41 11.31
CA MET A 120 -5.20 9.61 12.53
C MET A 120 -6.12 10.28 13.54
N ARG A 121 -5.92 11.58 13.83
CA ARG A 121 -6.81 12.35 14.70
C ARG A 121 -8.25 12.26 14.24
N LYS A 122 -8.48 12.57 12.96
CA LYS A 122 -9.82 12.52 12.36
C LYS A 122 -10.47 11.15 12.47
N LEU A 123 -9.76 10.08 12.14
CA LEU A 123 -10.28 8.72 12.23
C LEU A 123 -10.70 8.36 13.66
N TYR A 124 -9.86 8.73 14.63
CA TYR A 124 -10.10 8.40 16.04
C TYR A 124 -11.28 9.20 16.63
N GLU A 125 -11.36 10.49 16.31
CA GLU A 125 -12.47 11.37 16.77
C GLU A 125 -13.82 10.96 16.12
N ASP A 126 -13.81 10.67 14.82
CA ASP A 126 -15.03 10.30 14.09
C ASP A 126 -15.51 8.85 14.38
N ASN A 127 -14.63 8.00 14.93
CA ASN A 127 -14.88 6.57 15.16
C ASN A 127 -14.34 6.12 16.53
N PRO A 128 -14.95 6.53 17.64
CA PRO A 128 -14.46 6.24 19.00
C PRO A 128 -14.46 4.75 19.36
N ASP A 129 -15.14 3.92 18.59
CA ASP A 129 -15.21 2.47 18.72
C ASP A 129 -14.30 1.72 17.71
N MET A 130 -13.43 2.43 17.00
CA MET A 130 -12.38 1.86 16.15
C MET A 130 -11.32 1.20 17.03
N THR A 131 -11.02 -0.07 16.78
CA THR A 131 -10.08 -0.87 17.58
C THR A 131 -8.75 -1.14 16.88
N ALA A 132 -8.66 -0.87 15.58
CA ALA A 132 -7.44 -1.05 14.82
C ALA A 132 -7.35 -0.07 13.65
N VAL A 133 -6.12 0.22 13.20
CA VAL A 133 -5.83 1.01 12.02
C VAL A 133 -4.74 0.37 11.18
N PHE A 134 -4.96 0.34 9.85
CA PHE A 134 -3.95 0.02 8.85
C PHE A 134 -3.46 1.31 8.18
N ILE A 135 -2.13 1.52 8.16
CA ILE A 135 -1.51 2.74 7.62
C ILE A 135 -0.67 2.35 6.42
N SER A 136 -0.99 2.91 5.27
CA SER A 136 -0.55 2.38 3.98
C SER A 136 0.81 2.88 3.47
N ASN A 137 1.59 3.64 4.24
CA ASN A 137 2.99 3.96 3.93
C ASN A 137 3.77 4.45 5.15
N TYR A 138 5.09 4.60 4.99
CA TYR A 138 6.02 4.97 6.05
C TYR A 138 5.75 6.35 6.64
N GLU A 139 5.72 7.41 5.84
CA GLU A 139 5.58 8.79 6.33
C GLU A 139 4.28 8.98 7.11
N MET A 140 3.18 8.42 6.61
CA MET A 140 1.90 8.47 7.31
C MET A 140 1.93 7.64 8.59
N THR A 141 2.69 6.53 8.62
CA THR A 141 2.87 5.74 9.85
C THR A 141 3.60 6.54 10.91
N VAL A 142 4.66 7.26 10.54
CA VAL A 142 5.36 8.18 11.48
C VAL A 142 4.39 9.23 12.03
N GLY A 143 3.65 9.91 11.14
CA GLY A 143 2.71 10.95 11.55
C GLY A 143 1.58 10.42 12.45
N ALA A 144 1.02 9.27 12.10
CA ALA A 144 -0.02 8.64 12.89
C ALA A 144 0.48 8.20 14.28
N MET A 145 1.70 7.67 14.39
CA MET A 145 2.29 7.32 15.69
C MET A 145 2.58 8.54 16.56
N MET A 146 3.03 9.65 15.95
CA MET A 146 3.16 10.93 16.69
C MET A 146 1.81 11.37 17.24
N GLU A 147 0.77 11.34 16.41
CA GLU A 147 -0.59 11.72 16.81
C GLU A 147 -1.17 10.81 17.90
N ILE A 148 -0.96 9.50 17.80
CA ILE A 148 -1.35 8.50 18.81
C ILE A 148 -0.70 8.85 20.15
N ASN A 149 0.59 9.22 20.17
CA ASN A 149 1.31 9.65 21.38
C ASN A 149 0.75 10.97 21.94
N ASP A 150 0.48 11.97 21.09
CA ASP A 150 -0.07 13.26 21.49
C ASP A 150 -1.48 13.14 22.09
N LEU A 151 -2.28 12.20 21.59
CA LEU A 151 -3.61 11.87 22.11
C LEU A 151 -3.57 10.96 23.34
N GLY A 152 -2.40 10.42 23.72
CA GLY A 152 -2.25 9.50 24.84
C GLY A 152 -2.92 8.14 24.62
N ILE A 153 -3.12 7.74 23.36
CA ILE A 153 -3.74 6.46 23.00
C ILE A 153 -2.74 5.33 23.24
N LYS A 154 -3.16 4.31 24.00
CA LYS A 154 -2.31 3.16 24.28
C LYS A 154 -2.38 2.13 23.14
N VAL A 155 -1.21 1.78 22.62
CA VAL A 155 -1.03 0.73 21.60
C VAL A 155 -0.37 -0.47 22.29
N PRO A 156 -0.90 -1.67 22.16
CA PRO A 156 -2.09 -2.07 21.37
C PRO A 156 -3.42 -2.02 22.14
N GLU A 157 -3.45 -1.67 23.42
CA GLU A 157 -4.56 -1.91 24.36
C GLU A 157 -5.85 -1.17 23.93
N GLN A 158 -5.72 0.05 23.42
CA GLN A 158 -6.85 0.87 22.96
C GLN A 158 -6.96 0.88 21.42
N LEU A 159 -5.82 0.79 20.73
CA LEU A 159 -5.76 0.83 19.28
C LEU A 159 -4.64 -0.05 18.76
N SER A 160 -4.96 -1.07 17.99
CA SER A 160 -3.99 -1.87 17.26
C SER A 160 -3.55 -1.17 15.99
N VAL A 161 -2.25 -1.26 15.67
CA VAL A 161 -1.65 -0.58 14.50
C VAL A 161 -0.88 -1.57 13.64
N ILE A 162 -1.15 -1.56 12.33
CA ILE A 162 -0.27 -2.17 11.32
C ILE A 162 0.18 -1.07 10.35
N GLY A 163 1.49 -0.94 10.16
CA GLY A 163 2.11 -0.02 9.21
C GLY A 163 2.52 -0.69 7.90
N PHE A 164 3.14 0.10 7.03
CA PHE A 164 3.69 -0.32 5.74
C PHE A 164 5.05 0.34 5.53
N ASP A 165 6.02 -0.41 5.00
CA ASP A 165 7.42 0.01 4.82
C ASP A 165 8.21 0.24 6.13
N ASN A 166 9.51 0.47 6.00
CA ASN A 166 10.47 0.86 7.02
C ASN A 166 10.51 0.03 8.33
N VAL A 167 11.22 -1.08 8.23
CA VAL A 167 11.43 -2.00 9.37
C VAL A 167 12.19 -1.34 10.53
N ASP A 168 13.14 -0.45 10.24
CA ASP A 168 13.96 0.18 11.29
C ASP A 168 13.11 1.10 12.17
N PHE A 169 12.23 1.88 11.56
CA PHE A 169 11.27 2.69 12.32
C PHE A 169 10.34 1.80 13.16
N ALA A 170 9.81 0.71 12.57
CA ALA A 170 8.93 -0.22 13.27
C ALA A 170 9.58 -0.84 14.51
N ARG A 171 10.91 -1.02 14.49
CA ARG A 171 11.71 -1.52 15.62
C ARG A 171 12.08 -0.44 16.63
N ALA A 172 12.14 0.82 16.21
CA ALA A 172 12.57 1.95 17.04
C ALA A 172 11.45 2.48 17.95
N VAL A 173 10.18 2.25 17.62
CA VAL A 173 9.04 2.70 18.42
C VAL A 173 8.64 1.66 19.47
N VAL A 174 7.94 2.11 20.51
CA VAL A 174 7.42 1.25 21.60
C VAL A 174 5.90 1.45 21.67
N PRO A 175 5.12 0.35 21.56
CA PRO A 175 5.55 -1.00 21.25
C PRO A 175 6.08 -1.14 19.80
N ARG A 176 6.87 -2.19 19.51
CA ARG A 176 7.35 -2.45 18.15
C ARG A 176 6.16 -2.67 17.20
N LEU A 177 6.17 -1.99 16.07
CA LEU A 177 5.06 -2.09 15.13
C LEU A 177 5.08 -3.40 14.33
N SER A 178 3.90 -3.97 14.15
CA SER A 178 3.63 -4.92 13.08
C SER A 178 3.60 -4.19 11.75
N ILE A 179 4.32 -4.69 10.74
CA ILE A 179 4.53 -3.92 9.51
C ILE A 179 4.62 -4.82 8.27
N VAL A 180 3.98 -4.38 7.19
CA VAL A 180 4.20 -4.95 5.86
C VAL A 180 5.52 -4.42 5.30
N THR A 181 6.34 -5.31 4.75
CA THR A 181 7.66 -4.95 4.21
C THR A 181 7.73 -5.17 2.71
N GLN A 182 8.49 -4.31 2.02
CA GLN A 182 8.82 -4.48 0.63
C GLN A 182 10.24 -5.05 0.48
N PRO A 183 10.50 -5.94 -0.49
CA PRO A 183 11.82 -6.47 -0.78
C PRO A 183 12.62 -5.44 -1.59
N THR A 184 13.06 -4.35 -0.94
CA THR A 184 13.66 -3.18 -1.61
C THR A 184 14.95 -3.52 -2.37
N GLU A 185 15.74 -4.47 -1.87
CA GLU A 185 16.96 -4.93 -2.53
C GLU A 185 16.64 -5.70 -3.82
N GLU A 186 15.70 -6.65 -3.74
CA GLU A 186 15.26 -7.43 -4.90
C GLU A 186 14.55 -6.54 -5.94
N ILE A 187 13.82 -5.53 -5.51
CA ILE A 187 13.21 -4.54 -6.42
C ILE A 187 14.30 -3.79 -7.19
N GLY A 188 15.33 -3.32 -6.48
CA GLY A 188 16.45 -2.61 -7.09
C GLY A 188 17.23 -3.50 -8.08
N GLN A 189 17.52 -4.73 -7.68
CA GLN A 189 18.23 -5.68 -8.52
C GLN A 189 17.43 -6.09 -9.76
N ALA A 190 16.13 -6.39 -9.61
CA ALA A 190 15.27 -6.73 -10.73
C ALA A 190 15.14 -5.58 -11.72
N ALA A 191 15.01 -4.34 -11.23
CA ALA A 191 14.93 -3.16 -12.07
C ALA A 191 16.25 -2.91 -12.84
N ALA A 192 17.39 -3.06 -12.18
CA ALA A 192 18.69 -2.92 -12.82
C ALA A 192 18.91 -3.99 -13.90
N ASN A 193 18.62 -5.25 -13.60
CA ASN A 193 18.76 -6.35 -14.56
C ASN A 193 17.85 -6.13 -15.78
N LEU A 194 16.60 -5.76 -15.57
CA LEU A 194 15.65 -5.50 -16.65
C LEU A 194 16.10 -4.31 -17.51
N LEU A 195 16.65 -3.27 -16.91
CA LEU A 195 17.18 -2.12 -17.64
C LEU A 195 18.41 -2.50 -18.49
N LEU A 196 19.31 -3.29 -17.92
CA LEU A 196 20.52 -3.74 -18.63
C LEU A 196 20.16 -4.63 -19.82
N SER A 197 19.25 -5.59 -19.66
CA SER A 197 18.81 -6.43 -20.78
C SER A 197 18.24 -5.62 -21.94
N ARG A 198 17.46 -4.56 -21.64
CA ARG A 198 16.93 -3.66 -22.69
C ARG A 198 18.00 -2.82 -23.37
N LEU A 199 19.11 -2.55 -22.71
CA LEU A 199 20.25 -1.85 -23.32
C LEU A 199 21.04 -2.78 -24.25
N GLU A 200 21.29 -4.02 -23.83
CA GLU A 200 21.97 -5.05 -24.63
C GLU A 200 21.17 -5.40 -25.91
N ASP A 201 19.86 -5.61 -25.78
CA ASP A 201 18.99 -5.88 -26.94
C ASP A 201 19.05 -4.76 -28.01
N LYS A 202 19.28 -3.51 -27.59
CA LYS A 202 19.40 -2.36 -28.53
C LYS A 202 20.71 -2.33 -29.25
N ASP A 203 21.81 -2.70 -28.61
CA ASP A 203 23.12 -2.74 -29.23
C ASP A 203 23.19 -3.83 -30.32
N GLU A 204 22.50 -4.97 -30.11
CA GLU A 204 22.43 -6.06 -31.09
C GLU A 204 21.50 -5.77 -32.29
N THR A 205 20.51 -4.89 -32.11
CA THR A 205 19.50 -4.58 -33.14
C THR A 205 19.84 -3.36 -34.00
N SER A 206 20.94 -2.66 -33.71
CA SER A 206 21.36 -1.47 -34.51
C SER A 206 21.58 -1.77 -36.01
N ASP A 207 21.62 -3.03 -36.42
CA ASP A 207 21.85 -3.48 -37.79
C ASP A 207 20.59 -4.08 -38.49
N LYS A 208 19.43 -4.14 -37.84
CA LYS A 208 18.20 -4.71 -38.42
C LYS A 208 16.99 -3.78 -38.25
N THR A 209 16.54 -3.22 -39.39
CA THR A 209 15.22 -2.59 -39.56
C THR A 209 14.10 -3.64 -39.31
N SER A 210 13.79 -3.98 -38.09
CA SER A 210 12.61 -4.77 -37.78
C SER A 210 11.74 -3.99 -36.79
N ASP A 211 10.53 -3.73 -37.23
CA ASP A 211 9.40 -3.16 -36.46
C ASP A 211 8.95 -4.17 -35.37
N LYS A 212 9.86 -4.47 -34.42
CA LYS A 212 9.51 -5.27 -33.26
C LYS A 212 8.84 -4.33 -32.27
N THR A 213 7.53 -4.44 -32.13
CA THR A 213 6.79 -3.94 -30.97
C THR A 213 7.47 -4.48 -29.71
N GLU A 214 8.27 -3.64 -29.03
CA GLU A 214 8.89 -3.97 -27.76
C GLU A 214 7.75 -4.35 -26.78
N THR A 215 7.65 -5.64 -26.46
CA THR A 215 6.70 -6.10 -25.42
C THR A 215 7.21 -5.65 -24.06
N THR A 216 6.40 -4.88 -23.36
CA THR A 216 6.73 -4.44 -22.00
C THR A 216 6.61 -5.60 -21.01
N GLU A 217 7.50 -5.63 -20.03
CA GLU A 217 7.57 -6.65 -18.99
C GLU A 217 7.17 -6.07 -17.63
N THR A 218 6.44 -6.84 -16.85
CA THR A 218 6.13 -6.51 -15.45
C THR A 218 6.61 -7.63 -14.55
N ILE A 219 7.58 -7.31 -13.69
CA ILE A 219 8.10 -8.24 -12.67
C ILE A 219 7.33 -8.00 -11.37
N TRP A 220 6.73 -9.06 -10.83
CA TRP A 220 6.00 -9.02 -9.56
C TRP A 220 6.82 -9.67 -8.45
N LEU A 221 7.07 -8.92 -7.38
CA LEU A 221 7.76 -9.39 -6.19
C LEU A 221 6.79 -9.50 -5.01
N LYS A 222 7.10 -10.40 -4.09
CA LYS A 222 6.27 -10.66 -2.91
C LYS A 222 6.65 -9.70 -1.78
N THR A 223 5.65 -9.13 -1.11
CA THR A 223 5.83 -8.42 0.15
C THR A 223 6.06 -9.40 1.30
N GLY A 224 6.79 -8.93 2.32
CA GLY A 224 6.94 -9.61 3.60
C GLY A 224 6.02 -9.03 4.67
N PHE A 225 6.09 -9.60 5.87
CA PHE A 225 5.43 -9.09 7.07
C PHE A 225 6.33 -9.34 8.29
N VAL A 226 6.56 -8.31 9.07
CA VAL A 226 7.24 -8.42 10.37
C VAL A 226 6.20 -8.22 11.46
N GLU A 227 6.05 -9.22 12.32
CA GLU A 227 5.15 -9.16 13.47
C GLU A 227 5.84 -8.40 14.61
N GLY A 228 5.15 -7.40 15.14
CA GLY A 228 5.54 -6.62 16.30
C GLY A 228 4.59 -6.86 17.47
N GLU A 229 4.55 -5.88 18.37
CA GLU A 229 3.74 -5.92 19.59
C GLU A 229 2.52 -4.97 19.51
N SER A 230 2.33 -4.30 18.36
CA SER A 230 1.33 -3.25 18.16
C SER A 230 -0.08 -3.77 17.84
N VAL A 231 -0.32 -5.08 17.91
CA VAL A 231 -1.63 -5.67 17.62
C VAL A 231 -2.09 -6.54 18.79
N ALA A 232 -3.19 -6.15 19.42
CA ALA A 232 -3.84 -6.93 20.47
C ALA A 232 -4.66 -8.10 19.88
N ASP A 233 -4.80 -9.16 20.66
CA ASP A 233 -5.77 -10.22 20.40
C ASP A 233 -7.03 -9.94 21.24
N ILE A 234 -8.14 -9.68 20.59
CA ILE A 234 -9.44 -9.36 21.20
C ILE A 234 -10.54 -10.34 20.74
N SER A 235 -10.11 -11.51 20.17
CA SER A 235 -11.02 -12.56 19.66
C SER A 235 -11.80 -13.27 20.76
#